data_084e6f484f0d0ff62aabedba13509e9d
#
_entry.id   084e6f484f0d0ff62aabedba13509e9d
#
_cell.length_a   1.000
_cell.length_b   1.000
_cell.length_c   1.000
_cell.angle_alpha   90.00
_cell.angle_beta   90.00
_cell.angle_gamma   90.00
#
_symmetry.space_group_name_H-M   'P 1'
#
loop_
_entity.id
_entity.type
_entity.pdbx_description
1 polymer ?
#
loop_
_entity_poly.entity_id
_entity_poly.type
_entity_poly.pdbx_seq_one_letter_code
_entity_poly.pdbx_strand_id
1 'polypeptide(L)'
;MRSGGRRDMVPSAPDWEALQRAVSGDVLLPGSPDYESTRKPAIANFHDIRPQAVVLCSTPQDVSETILFARESGLRTAARSGGHCFAGRSSTEGIIIDVTPMRSVSVSDGVATVGAGARLREVYDTLAHYGLTIPGGCGPSVGISGLALGGGLGILGRKHGLTSDHLLGLQIVLADGRVVVCDEHHDEDHDEKVPALGQPPKGTDTTPEKQWR
;
A
#
# COMPACT_ATOMS: atom_id res chain seq x y z
N MET A 1 -0.36 43.03 -29.53
CA MET A 1 0.26 42.02 -28.59
C MET A 1 -0.44 42.15 -27.26
N ARG A 2 -1.31 41.18 -26.93
CA ARG A 2 -1.94 41.09 -25.60
C ARG A 2 -1.27 39.97 -24.87
N SER A 3 -0.46 40.30 -23.86
CA SER A 3 0.14 39.34 -22.91
C SER A 3 -0.97 38.77 -22.05
N GLY A 4 -1.36 37.53 -22.30
CA GLY A 4 -2.24 36.76 -21.42
C GLY A 4 -1.47 36.40 -20.17
N GLY A 5 -1.64 37.17 -19.10
CA GLY A 5 -1.12 36.84 -17.80
C GLY A 5 -1.73 35.51 -17.35
N ARG A 6 -0.91 34.49 -17.12
CA ARG A 6 -1.28 33.34 -16.27
C ARG A 6 -1.71 33.92 -14.92
N ARG A 7 -2.96 33.80 -14.59
CA ARG A 7 -3.41 33.98 -13.20
C ARG A 7 -2.81 32.82 -12.43
N ASP A 8 -1.85 33.10 -11.58
CA ASP A 8 -1.41 32.17 -10.57
C ASP A 8 -2.62 31.91 -9.66
N MET A 9 -3.29 30.80 -9.92
CA MET A 9 -4.34 30.32 -9.02
C MET A 9 -3.65 29.93 -7.71
N VAL A 10 -3.81 30.74 -6.69
CA VAL A 10 -3.47 30.36 -5.31
C VAL A 10 -4.33 29.14 -5.00
N PRO A 11 -3.74 27.98 -4.68
CA PRO A 11 -4.53 26.81 -4.31
C PRO A 11 -5.44 27.19 -3.16
N SER A 12 -6.73 26.90 -3.28
CA SER A 12 -7.64 27.01 -2.14
C SER A 12 -7.20 26.06 -1.04
N ALA A 13 -7.47 26.40 0.23
CA ALA A 13 -7.22 25.48 1.33
C ALA A 13 -7.91 24.14 1.05
N PRO A 14 -7.24 22.99 1.34
CA PRO A 14 -7.80 21.67 1.07
C PRO A 14 -9.14 21.46 1.79
N ASP A 15 -10.16 20.96 1.11
CA ASP A 15 -11.46 20.61 1.69
C ASP A 15 -11.38 19.20 2.31
N TRP A 16 -10.88 19.13 3.53
CA TRP A 16 -10.72 17.87 4.26
C TRP A 16 -12.05 17.17 4.53
N GLU A 17 -13.15 17.92 4.66
CA GLU A 17 -14.48 17.33 4.84
C GLU A 17 -14.95 16.62 3.55
N ALA A 18 -14.64 17.19 2.38
CA ALA A 18 -14.91 16.52 1.11
C ALA A 18 -14.13 15.21 1.00
N LEU A 19 -12.84 15.20 1.37
CA LEU A 19 -12.04 13.98 1.38
C LEU A 19 -12.62 12.95 2.36
N GLN A 20 -12.99 13.34 3.59
CA GLN A 20 -13.59 12.42 4.57
C GLN A 20 -14.90 11.79 4.05
N ARG A 21 -15.69 12.53 3.26
CA ARG A 21 -16.91 11.96 2.65
C ARG A 21 -16.62 11.00 1.49
N ALA A 22 -15.48 11.16 0.82
CA ALA A 22 -15.10 10.35 -0.33
C ALA A 22 -14.45 9.02 0.06
N VAL A 23 -13.80 8.94 1.22
CA VAL A 23 -13.14 7.73 1.70
C VAL A 23 -13.98 6.99 2.72
N SER A 24 -13.86 5.66 2.76
CA SER A 24 -14.49 4.80 3.79
C SER A 24 -13.67 4.71 5.07
N GLY A 25 -12.39 5.06 5.01
CA GLY A 25 -11.51 5.16 6.16
C GLY A 25 -11.55 6.52 6.82
N ASP A 26 -10.56 6.82 7.68
CA ASP A 26 -10.51 8.04 8.48
C ASP A 26 -9.48 9.04 7.96
N VAL A 27 -9.84 10.34 7.94
CA VAL A 27 -8.93 11.46 7.68
C VAL A 27 -8.50 12.08 9.01
N LEU A 28 -7.29 11.79 9.45
CA LEU A 28 -6.74 12.29 10.70
C LEU A 28 -6.00 13.61 10.46
N LEU A 29 -6.50 14.69 11.04
CA LEU A 29 -5.90 16.02 10.97
C LEU A 29 -5.13 16.37 12.25
N PRO A 30 -4.19 17.32 12.22
CA PRO A 30 -3.58 17.86 13.42
C PRO A 30 -4.64 18.27 14.44
N GLY A 31 -4.55 17.72 15.66
CA GLY A 31 -5.55 17.91 16.72
C GLY A 31 -6.55 16.77 16.87
N SER A 32 -6.66 15.84 15.92
CA SER A 32 -7.44 14.61 16.11
C SER A 32 -6.78 13.71 17.18
N PRO A 33 -7.54 12.95 17.96
CA PRO A 33 -6.99 12.11 19.04
C PRO A 33 -5.87 11.16 18.58
N ASP A 34 -6.04 10.51 17.44
CA ASP A 34 -5.12 9.50 16.93
C ASP A 34 -4.04 10.05 15.97
N TYR A 35 -4.07 11.35 15.65
CA TYR A 35 -3.12 11.94 14.72
C TYR A 35 -1.67 11.81 15.21
N GLU A 36 -1.37 12.15 16.47
CA GLU A 36 0.00 12.13 17.00
C GLU A 36 0.60 10.73 17.08
N SER A 37 -0.19 9.69 17.32
CA SER A 37 0.25 8.31 17.32
C SER A 37 0.43 7.77 15.90
N THR A 38 -0.51 8.08 14.99
CA THR A 38 -0.54 7.53 13.64
C THR A 38 0.46 8.19 12.71
N ARG A 39 0.70 9.51 12.82
CA ARG A 39 1.66 10.20 11.95
C ARG A 39 3.10 9.71 12.08
N LYS A 40 3.49 9.15 13.24
CA LYS A 40 4.86 8.73 13.52
C LYS A 40 5.16 7.38 12.86
N PRO A 41 6.18 7.29 11.97
CA PRO A 41 6.63 6.01 11.45
C PRO A 41 7.38 5.21 12.53
N ALA A 42 7.71 3.94 12.24
CA ALA A 42 8.51 3.11 13.12
C ALA A 42 9.94 3.66 13.34
N ILE A 43 10.46 4.43 12.40
CA ILE A 43 11.81 5.01 12.45
C ILE A 43 11.75 6.40 13.08
N ALA A 44 12.29 6.51 14.30
CA ALA A 44 12.18 7.70 15.14
C ALA A 44 12.76 8.99 14.53
N ASN A 45 13.78 8.88 13.67
CA ASN A 45 14.40 10.01 12.99
C ASN A 45 13.43 10.87 12.17
N PHE A 46 12.24 10.36 11.87
CA PHE A 46 11.22 11.04 11.07
C PHE A 46 9.98 11.45 11.90
N HIS A 47 10.05 11.39 13.23
CA HIS A 47 8.96 11.78 14.12
C HIS A 47 8.65 13.26 14.11
N ASP A 48 9.60 14.11 13.68
CA ASP A 48 9.41 15.56 13.59
C ASP A 48 8.62 15.99 12.35
N ILE A 49 8.48 15.09 11.35
CA ILE A 49 7.67 15.37 10.16
C ILE A 49 6.18 15.41 10.55
N ARG A 50 5.54 16.52 10.20
CA ARG A 50 4.11 16.76 10.51
C ARG A 50 3.31 16.85 9.22
N PRO A 51 2.61 15.78 8.82
CA PRO A 51 1.72 15.79 7.67
C PRO A 51 0.52 16.72 7.91
N GLN A 52 -0.04 17.26 6.83
CA GLN A 52 -1.32 17.98 6.90
C GLN A 52 -2.47 17.03 7.20
N ALA A 53 -2.38 15.77 6.73
CA ALA A 53 -3.33 14.72 7.06
C ALA A 53 -2.65 13.33 7.02
N VAL A 54 -3.22 12.39 7.78
CA VAL A 54 -3.00 10.95 7.62
C VAL A 54 -4.34 10.34 7.25
N VAL A 55 -4.42 9.71 6.07
CA VAL A 55 -5.63 9.03 5.60
C VAL A 55 -5.47 7.55 5.81
N LEU A 56 -6.29 6.96 6.68
CA LEU A 56 -6.36 5.53 6.94
C LEU A 56 -7.21 4.87 5.83
N CYS A 57 -6.57 4.34 4.81
CA CYS A 57 -7.25 3.76 3.65
C CYS A 57 -7.65 2.30 3.94
N SER A 58 -8.94 2.00 3.87
CA SER A 58 -9.50 0.68 4.07
C SER A 58 -9.68 -0.09 2.76
N THR A 59 -9.67 0.61 1.63
CA THR A 59 -9.86 0.06 0.28
C THR A 59 -8.92 0.68 -0.73
N PRO A 60 -8.66 0.02 -1.88
CA PRO A 60 -7.94 0.64 -3.00
C PRO A 60 -8.62 1.92 -3.51
N GLN A 61 -9.94 2.01 -3.40
CA GLN A 61 -10.68 3.20 -3.78
C GLN A 61 -10.35 4.38 -2.86
N ASP A 62 -10.20 4.18 -1.55
CA ASP A 62 -9.76 5.24 -0.63
C ASP A 62 -8.38 5.78 -1.01
N VAL A 63 -7.47 4.89 -1.45
CA VAL A 63 -6.15 5.28 -1.96
C VAL A 63 -6.28 6.15 -3.20
N SER A 64 -7.14 5.74 -4.15
CA SER A 64 -7.43 6.47 -5.38
C SER A 64 -7.95 7.88 -5.07
N GLU A 65 -9.02 7.99 -4.28
CA GLU A 65 -9.62 9.27 -3.89
C GLU A 65 -8.60 10.18 -3.19
N THR A 66 -7.76 9.61 -2.34
CA THR A 66 -6.71 10.38 -1.64
C THR A 66 -5.65 10.90 -2.61
N ILE A 67 -5.23 10.10 -3.59
CA ILE A 67 -4.27 10.52 -4.63
C ILE A 67 -4.85 11.66 -5.47
N LEU A 68 -6.10 11.51 -5.93
CA LEU A 68 -6.78 12.52 -6.75
C LEU A 68 -6.94 13.83 -5.99
N PHE A 69 -7.42 13.76 -4.74
CA PHE A 69 -7.53 14.92 -3.86
C PHE A 69 -6.17 15.61 -3.64
N ALA A 70 -5.11 14.85 -3.39
CA ALA A 70 -3.78 15.41 -3.21
C ALA A 70 -3.28 16.14 -4.46
N ARG A 71 -3.52 15.58 -5.64
CA ARG A 71 -3.17 16.20 -6.93
C ARG A 71 -3.91 17.53 -7.14
N GLU A 72 -5.21 17.55 -6.91
CA GLU A 72 -6.05 18.75 -7.05
C GLU A 72 -5.64 19.83 -6.06
N SER A 73 -5.27 19.43 -4.84
CA SER A 73 -4.81 20.34 -3.79
C SER A 73 -3.33 20.74 -3.89
N GLY A 74 -2.58 20.16 -4.84
CA GLY A 74 -1.13 20.42 -4.98
C GLY A 74 -0.30 19.87 -3.82
N LEU A 75 -0.79 18.86 -3.10
CA LEU A 75 -0.13 18.27 -1.94
C LEU A 75 0.74 17.06 -2.33
N ARG A 76 1.86 16.91 -1.64
CA ARG A 76 2.69 15.71 -1.73
C ARG A 76 2.04 14.56 -0.99
N THR A 77 2.22 13.34 -1.50
CA THR A 77 1.79 12.11 -0.83
C THR A 77 2.96 11.22 -0.47
N ALA A 78 2.78 10.41 0.58
CA ALA A 78 3.66 9.30 0.92
C ALA A 78 2.81 8.09 1.31
N ALA A 79 3.01 6.96 0.61
CA ALA A 79 2.38 5.70 0.99
C ALA A 79 3.06 5.10 2.22
N ARG A 80 2.25 4.56 3.15
CA ARG A 80 2.73 3.93 4.37
C ARG A 80 1.98 2.63 4.64
N SER A 81 2.74 1.55 4.87
CA SER A 81 2.30 0.33 5.51
C SER A 81 2.93 0.27 6.91
N GLY A 82 3.96 -0.54 7.16
CA GLY A 82 4.62 -0.62 8.48
C GLY A 82 5.47 0.58 8.92
N GLY A 83 5.76 1.54 8.05
CA GLY A 83 6.55 2.74 8.39
C GLY A 83 8.04 2.50 8.64
N HIS A 84 8.62 1.42 8.13
CA HIS A 84 10.02 1.01 8.36
C HIS A 84 11.02 1.52 7.32
N CYS A 85 10.68 2.51 6.51
CA CYS A 85 11.58 3.06 5.50
C CYS A 85 12.70 3.90 6.16
N PHE A 86 13.94 3.40 6.13
CA PHE A 86 15.12 4.10 6.67
C PHE A 86 15.46 5.40 5.93
N ALA A 87 15.00 5.56 4.69
CA ALA A 87 15.15 6.79 3.90
C ALA A 87 14.02 7.82 4.13
N GLY A 88 13.08 7.55 5.06
CA GLY A 88 11.99 8.46 5.40
C GLY A 88 10.88 8.59 4.34
N ARG A 89 10.89 7.80 3.27
CA ARG A 89 9.95 7.93 2.14
C ARG A 89 8.49 7.59 2.51
N SER A 90 8.25 6.99 3.67
CA SER A 90 6.92 6.74 4.21
C SER A 90 6.36 7.91 5.02
N SER A 91 6.99 9.09 4.95
CA SER A 91 6.60 10.31 5.65
C SER A 91 6.70 11.52 4.72
N THR A 92 5.82 12.49 4.90
CA THR A 92 5.76 13.75 4.14
C THR A 92 5.08 14.81 4.98
N GLU A 93 5.31 16.08 4.68
CA GLU A 93 4.54 17.20 5.23
C GLU A 93 3.16 17.36 4.55
N GLY A 94 2.90 16.65 3.45
CA GLY A 94 1.62 16.63 2.75
C GLY A 94 0.64 15.63 3.35
N ILE A 95 0.22 14.61 2.58
CA ILE A 95 -0.72 13.58 3.01
C ILE A 95 0.00 12.23 3.12
N ILE A 96 -0.13 11.57 4.26
CA ILE A 96 0.24 10.16 4.40
C ILE A 96 -0.96 9.30 4.01
N ILE A 97 -0.77 8.44 3.00
CA ILE A 97 -1.72 7.41 2.60
C ILE A 97 -1.34 6.15 3.37
N ASP A 98 -2.02 5.91 4.48
CA ASP A 98 -1.75 4.80 5.37
C ASP A 98 -2.65 3.61 5.03
N VAL A 99 -2.05 2.54 4.53
CA VAL A 99 -2.77 1.33 4.09
C VAL A 99 -2.86 0.26 5.18
N THR A 100 -2.46 0.55 6.42
CA THR A 100 -2.51 -0.43 7.53
C THR A 100 -3.89 -1.03 7.80
N PRO A 101 -5.04 -0.37 7.50
CA PRO A 101 -6.34 -1.03 7.61
C PRO A 101 -6.53 -2.19 6.61
N MET A 102 -5.86 -2.18 5.45
CA MET A 102 -5.92 -3.27 4.45
C MET A 102 -4.97 -4.41 4.83
N ARG A 103 -5.28 -5.18 5.88
CA ARG A 103 -4.38 -6.19 6.48
C ARG A 103 -4.88 -7.62 6.44
N SER A 104 -5.87 -7.93 5.60
CA SER A 104 -6.36 -9.29 5.44
C SER A 104 -5.27 -10.21 4.89
N VAL A 105 -5.23 -11.45 5.37
CA VAL A 105 -4.38 -12.51 4.86
C VAL A 105 -5.24 -13.74 4.68
N SER A 106 -5.27 -14.31 3.48
CA SER A 106 -5.98 -15.54 3.16
C SER A 106 -5.11 -16.45 2.32
N VAL A 107 -5.38 -17.76 2.39
CA VAL A 107 -4.65 -18.78 1.64
C VAL A 107 -5.66 -19.64 0.88
N SER A 108 -5.44 -19.81 -0.42
CA SER A 108 -6.18 -20.76 -1.27
C SER A 108 -5.20 -21.40 -2.25
N ASP A 109 -5.27 -22.72 -2.39
CA ASP A 109 -4.47 -23.50 -3.33
C ASP A 109 -2.94 -23.25 -3.24
N GLY A 110 -2.44 -23.02 -2.03
CA GLY A 110 -1.02 -22.74 -1.78
C GLY A 110 -0.60 -21.31 -2.09
N VAL A 111 -1.51 -20.45 -2.52
CA VAL A 111 -1.28 -19.03 -2.81
C VAL A 111 -1.84 -18.18 -1.67
N ALA A 112 -1.02 -17.26 -1.17
CA ALA A 112 -1.44 -16.28 -0.18
C ALA A 112 -1.89 -14.98 -0.86
N THR A 113 -3.10 -14.53 -0.56
CA THR A 113 -3.56 -13.16 -0.87
C THR A 113 -3.39 -12.30 0.37
N VAL A 114 -2.60 -11.23 0.24
CA VAL A 114 -2.17 -10.41 1.37
C VAL A 114 -2.51 -8.94 1.11
N GLY A 115 -3.23 -8.34 2.03
CA GLY A 115 -3.52 -6.90 2.00
C GLY A 115 -2.25 -6.06 2.17
N ALA A 116 -2.15 -4.95 1.46
CA ALA A 116 -0.96 -4.10 1.40
C ALA A 116 -0.50 -3.55 2.77
N GLY A 117 -1.42 -3.44 3.72
CA GLY A 117 -1.18 -2.98 5.09
C GLY A 117 -0.78 -4.08 6.07
N ALA A 118 -0.84 -5.36 5.70
CA ALA A 118 -0.48 -6.47 6.58
C ALA A 118 0.97 -6.38 7.03
N ARG A 119 1.21 -6.70 8.29
CA ARG A 119 2.56 -6.76 8.87
C ARG A 119 3.06 -8.20 8.82
N LEU A 120 4.38 -8.37 8.77
CA LEU A 120 5.00 -9.70 8.67
C LEU A 120 4.55 -10.66 9.77
N ARG A 121 4.29 -10.17 11.00
CA ARG A 121 3.70 -11.00 12.06
C ARG A 121 2.39 -11.62 11.61
N GLU A 122 1.46 -10.81 11.11
CA GLU A 122 0.12 -11.25 10.68
C GLU A 122 0.22 -12.25 9.52
N VAL A 123 1.14 -11.99 8.59
CA VAL A 123 1.42 -12.88 7.46
C VAL A 123 1.96 -14.23 7.94
N TYR A 124 3.01 -14.22 8.77
CA TYR A 124 3.62 -15.47 9.29
C TYR A 124 2.67 -16.26 10.17
N ASP A 125 1.94 -15.57 11.06
CA ASP A 125 0.97 -16.23 11.94
C ASP A 125 -0.12 -16.93 11.13
N THR A 126 -0.64 -16.27 10.08
CA THR A 126 -1.65 -16.89 9.21
C THR A 126 -1.08 -18.05 8.40
N LEU A 127 0.07 -17.86 7.73
CA LEU A 127 0.67 -18.89 6.88
C LEU A 127 1.08 -20.14 7.67
N ALA A 128 1.51 -19.98 8.92
CA ALA A 128 1.89 -21.08 9.78
C ALA A 128 0.75 -22.09 10.02
N HIS A 129 -0.51 -21.63 10.05
CA HIS A 129 -1.68 -22.52 10.17
C HIS A 129 -1.85 -23.46 8.97
N TYR A 130 -1.29 -23.09 7.82
CA TYR A 130 -1.31 -23.88 6.59
C TYR A 130 0.01 -24.63 6.35
N GLY A 131 0.98 -24.58 7.30
CA GLY A 131 2.31 -25.14 7.12
C GLY A 131 3.15 -24.40 6.06
N LEU A 132 2.81 -23.18 5.75
CA LEU A 132 3.45 -22.34 4.73
C LEU A 132 4.25 -21.19 5.36
N THR A 133 5.16 -20.62 4.58
CA THR A 133 5.86 -19.36 4.89
C THR A 133 6.31 -18.67 3.60
N ILE A 134 6.78 -17.44 3.74
CA ILE A 134 7.45 -16.69 2.66
C ILE A 134 8.89 -16.37 3.06
N PRO A 135 9.83 -16.18 2.14
CA PRO A 135 11.21 -15.77 2.45
C PRO A 135 11.26 -14.25 2.77
N GLY A 136 10.41 -13.79 3.68
CA GLY A 136 10.34 -12.39 4.10
C GLY A 136 11.35 -12.02 5.17
N GLY A 137 11.33 -10.75 5.61
CA GLY A 137 12.19 -10.23 6.66
C GLY A 137 11.85 -10.73 8.07
N CYS A 138 12.69 -10.38 9.05
CA CYS A 138 12.54 -10.84 10.45
C CYS A 138 11.79 -9.84 11.35
N GLY A 139 11.55 -8.60 10.91
CA GLY A 139 10.88 -7.59 11.73
C GLY A 139 9.36 -7.77 11.75
N PRO A 140 8.73 -8.12 12.90
CA PRO A 140 7.30 -8.46 12.95
C PRO A 140 6.36 -7.31 12.61
N SER A 141 6.78 -6.07 12.79
CA SER A 141 6.01 -4.85 12.49
C SER A 141 6.27 -4.26 11.09
N VAL A 142 7.17 -4.87 10.30
CA VAL A 142 7.44 -4.45 8.92
C VAL A 142 6.22 -4.75 8.04
N GLY A 143 5.80 -3.78 7.23
CA GLY A 143 4.69 -3.94 6.30
C GLY A 143 5.11 -4.71 5.06
N ILE A 144 4.27 -5.66 4.64
CA ILE A 144 4.56 -6.58 3.52
C ILE A 144 4.78 -5.84 2.21
N SER A 145 3.97 -4.84 1.89
CA SER A 145 4.06 -4.13 0.61
C SER A 145 5.39 -3.38 0.44
N GLY A 146 5.80 -2.63 1.48
CA GLY A 146 7.10 -1.94 1.45
C GLY A 146 8.28 -2.92 1.39
N LEU A 147 8.18 -4.07 2.04
CA LEU A 147 9.18 -5.13 2.00
C LEU A 147 9.29 -5.73 0.60
N ALA A 148 8.18 -6.17 0.00
CA ALA A 148 8.15 -6.81 -1.32
C ALA A 148 8.64 -5.86 -2.43
N LEU A 149 8.21 -4.59 -2.40
CA LEU A 149 8.68 -3.56 -3.34
C LEU A 149 10.18 -3.23 -3.20
N GLY A 150 10.79 -3.50 -2.04
CA GLY A 150 12.22 -3.40 -1.81
C GLY A 150 12.99 -4.71 -2.05
N GLY A 151 12.34 -5.72 -2.63
CA GLY A 151 12.88 -7.07 -2.85
C GLY A 151 12.52 -8.03 -1.71
N GLY A 152 12.66 -7.64 -0.45
CA GLY A 152 12.32 -8.47 0.71
C GLY A 152 13.39 -9.51 1.02
N LEU A 153 14.49 -9.09 1.63
CA LEU A 153 15.57 -9.97 2.09
C LEU A 153 15.27 -10.53 3.49
N GLY A 154 15.42 -11.82 3.66
CA GLY A 154 15.22 -12.51 4.93
C GLY A 154 16.16 -13.69 5.15
N ILE A 155 16.03 -14.36 6.31
CA ILE A 155 16.89 -15.48 6.71
C ILE A 155 16.78 -16.70 5.78
N LEU A 156 15.66 -16.86 5.11
CA LEU A 156 15.42 -17.92 4.13
C LEU A 156 15.94 -17.59 2.73
N GLY A 157 16.42 -16.35 2.50
CA GLY A 157 16.78 -15.83 1.18
C GLY A 157 17.89 -16.62 0.47
N ARG A 158 18.84 -17.23 1.22
CA ARG A 158 19.88 -18.06 0.61
C ARG A 158 19.34 -19.32 -0.08
N LYS A 159 18.21 -19.82 0.36
CA LYS A 159 17.58 -21.03 -0.19
C LYS A 159 16.46 -20.69 -1.16
N HIS A 160 15.70 -19.64 -0.88
CA HIS A 160 14.43 -19.36 -1.55
C HIS A 160 14.38 -18.02 -2.29
N GLY A 161 15.50 -17.26 -2.33
CA GLY A 161 15.50 -15.93 -2.97
C GLY A 161 14.81 -14.84 -2.15
N LEU A 162 14.37 -13.79 -2.82
CA LEU A 162 13.70 -12.64 -2.22
C LEU A 162 12.19 -12.86 -2.11
N THR A 163 11.52 -12.07 -1.28
CA THR A 163 10.04 -12.07 -1.22
C THR A 163 9.43 -11.74 -2.60
N SER A 164 10.04 -10.79 -3.32
CA SER A 164 9.60 -10.39 -4.67
C SER A 164 9.67 -11.51 -5.70
N ASP A 165 10.57 -12.48 -5.53
CA ASP A 165 10.70 -13.62 -6.46
C ASP A 165 9.49 -14.58 -6.38
N HIS A 166 8.68 -14.46 -5.32
CA HIS A 166 7.47 -15.26 -5.09
C HIS A 166 6.18 -14.47 -5.31
N LEU A 167 6.28 -13.24 -5.82
CA LEU A 167 5.11 -12.43 -6.11
C LEU A 167 4.50 -12.87 -7.44
N LEU A 168 3.25 -13.37 -7.38
CA LEU A 168 2.52 -13.84 -8.57
C LEU A 168 1.69 -12.73 -9.21
N GLY A 169 1.28 -11.74 -8.43
CA GLY A 169 0.49 -10.61 -8.91
C GLY A 169 0.31 -9.58 -7.82
N LEU A 170 -0.08 -8.38 -8.23
CA LEU A 170 -0.36 -7.28 -7.31
C LEU A 170 -1.43 -6.36 -7.87
N GLN A 171 -2.11 -5.67 -6.97
CA GLN A 171 -3.02 -4.59 -7.30
C GLN A 171 -2.35 -3.26 -6.93
N ILE A 172 -2.33 -2.33 -7.89
CA ILE A 172 -1.69 -1.02 -7.75
C ILE A 172 -2.72 0.07 -7.99
N VAL A 173 -2.62 1.16 -7.22
CA VAL A 173 -3.31 2.41 -7.53
C VAL A 173 -2.29 3.35 -8.17
N LEU A 174 -2.56 3.76 -9.41
CA LEU A 174 -1.69 4.62 -10.19
C LEU A 174 -1.83 6.09 -9.78
N ALA A 175 -0.89 6.93 -10.23
CA ALA A 175 -0.90 8.36 -9.94
C ALA A 175 -2.10 9.13 -10.52
N ASP A 176 -2.81 8.56 -11.48
CA ASP A 176 -4.04 9.09 -12.05
C ASP A 176 -5.32 8.60 -11.35
N GLY A 177 -5.15 7.78 -10.30
CA GLY A 177 -6.23 7.20 -9.51
C GLY A 177 -6.75 5.86 -10.04
N ARG A 178 -6.31 5.38 -11.20
CA ARG A 178 -6.72 4.06 -11.71
C ARG A 178 -6.22 2.95 -10.80
N VAL A 179 -7.05 1.95 -10.55
CA VAL A 179 -6.69 0.72 -9.88
C VAL A 179 -6.44 -0.34 -10.93
N VAL A 180 -5.22 -0.89 -10.98
CA VAL A 180 -4.81 -1.89 -11.96
C VAL A 180 -4.35 -3.16 -11.27
N VAL A 181 -4.52 -4.30 -11.95
CA VAL A 181 -3.95 -5.60 -11.54
C VAL A 181 -2.81 -5.92 -12.50
N CYS A 182 -1.67 -6.29 -11.93
CA CYS A 182 -0.50 -6.71 -12.65
C CYS A 182 -0.17 -8.14 -12.25
N ASP A 183 -0.20 -9.07 -13.20
CA ASP A 183 0.23 -10.46 -13.05
C ASP A 183 0.79 -10.95 -14.39
N GLU A 184 1.11 -12.24 -14.52
CA GLU A 184 1.65 -12.82 -15.76
C GLU A 184 0.67 -12.80 -16.95
N HIS A 185 -0.61 -12.50 -16.73
CA HIS A 185 -1.68 -12.52 -17.72
C HIS A 185 -2.26 -11.12 -18.01
N HIS A 186 -1.97 -10.14 -17.12
CA HIS A 186 -2.49 -8.78 -17.21
C HIS A 186 -1.33 -7.79 -17.10
N ASP A 187 -0.95 -7.22 -18.23
CA ASP A 187 -0.08 -6.04 -18.28
C ASP A 187 -0.95 -4.77 -18.36
N GLU A 188 -0.33 -3.61 -18.14
CA GLU A 188 -1.01 -2.33 -17.86
C GLU A 188 -2.03 -1.86 -18.93
N ASP A 189 -2.14 -2.53 -20.09
CA ASP A 189 -2.89 -2.04 -21.26
C ASP A 189 -4.32 -2.59 -21.38
N HIS A 190 -4.80 -3.41 -20.45
CA HIS A 190 -6.15 -3.98 -20.52
C HIS A 190 -7.12 -3.34 -19.52
N ASP A 191 -8.05 -2.54 -20.07
CA ASP A 191 -9.23 -1.92 -19.40
C ASP A 191 -10.28 -2.96 -18.93
N GLU A 192 -9.88 -4.09 -18.36
CA GLU A 192 -10.82 -5.09 -17.87
C GLU A 192 -11.16 -4.85 -16.39
N LYS A 193 -12.44 -4.92 -16.06
CA LYS A 193 -12.95 -4.72 -14.69
C LYS A 193 -12.18 -5.58 -13.70
N VAL A 194 -11.44 -4.93 -12.81
CA VAL A 194 -10.66 -5.54 -11.74
C VAL A 194 -11.53 -6.51 -10.94
N PRO A 195 -11.23 -7.83 -10.93
CA PRO A 195 -11.91 -8.76 -10.04
C PRO A 195 -11.58 -8.38 -8.59
N ALA A 196 -12.56 -8.48 -7.69
CA ALA A 196 -12.29 -8.30 -6.26
C ALA A 196 -11.22 -9.30 -5.81
N LEU A 197 -10.19 -8.84 -5.13
CA LEU A 197 -9.15 -9.67 -4.51
C LEU A 197 -9.81 -10.79 -3.67
N GLY A 198 -9.58 -12.04 -4.05
CA GLY A 198 -10.15 -13.21 -3.36
C GLY A 198 -10.64 -14.33 -4.28
N GLN A 199 -10.61 -14.15 -5.60
CA GLN A 199 -10.87 -15.26 -6.52
C GLN A 199 -9.58 -15.67 -7.23
N PRO A 200 -9.14 -16.94 -7.11
CA PRO A 200 -8.00 -17.44 -7.89
C PRO A 200 -8.33 -17.38 -9.38
N PRO A 201 -7.34 -17.13 -10.26
CA PRO A 201 -7.53 -17.15 -11.70
C PRO A 201 -8.10 -18.50 -12.14
N LYS A 202 -9.15 -18.47 -12.95
CA LYS A 202 -9.76 -19.66 -13.52
C LYS A 202 -8.81 -20.23 -14.57
N GLY A 203 -8.13 -21.36 -14.27
CA GLY A 203 -7.46 -22.16 -15.30
C GLY A 203 -5.98 -22.46 -15.10
N THR A 204 -5.37 -22.23 -13.96
CA THR A 204 -4.00 -22.71 -13.70
C THR A 204 -4.04 -24.14 -13.18
N ASP A 205 -3.36 -25.05 -13.90
CA ASP A 205 -3.09 -26.44 -13.46
C ASP A 205 -2.12 -26.38 -12.27
N THR A 206 -2.66 -26.31 -11.05
CA THR A 206 -1.90 -26.28 -9.81
C THR A 206 -1.74 -27.69 -9.24
N THR A 207 -0.93 -28.52 -9.90
CA THR A 207 -0.44 -29.74 -9.23
C THR A 207 0.65 -29.34 -8.22
N PRO A 208 0.54 -29.74 -6.93
CA PRO A 208 1.45 -29.30 -5.86
C PRO A 208 2.93 -29.64 -6.06
N GLU A 209 3.27 -30.52 -7.00
CA GLU A 209 4.64 -30.99 -7.21
C GLU A 209 5.56 -30.01 -7.97
N LYS A 210 5.04 -28.95 -8.58
CA LYS A 210 5.83 -28.01 -9.39
C LYS A 210 6.18 -26.68 -8.72
N GLN A 211 5.62 -26.36 -7.57
CA GLN A 211 5.79 -25.05 -6.93
C GLN A 211 7.00 -24.90 -6.01
N TRP A 212 7.75 -26.00 -5.73
CA TRP A 212 8.86 -25.94 -4.77
C TRP A 212 10.09 -26.73 -5.26
N ARG A 213 10.72 -26.29 -6.35
CA ARG A 213 12.07 -26.76 -6.72
C ARG A 213 13.07 -25.63 -6.66
#